data_c7cca138cc41f28efbc28b8e7e6625b6
#
_entry.id   c7cca138cc41f28efbc28b8e7e6625b6
#
_cell.length_a   1.000
_cell.length_b   1.000
_cell.length_c   1.000
_cell.angle_alpha   90.00
_cell.angle_beta   90.00
_cell.angle_gamma   90.00
#
_symmetry.space_group_name_H-M   'P 1'
#
loop_
_entity.id
_entity.type
_entity.pdbx_description
1 polymer ?
#
loop_
_entity_poly.entity_id
_entity_poly.type
_entity_poly.pdbx_seq_one_letter_code
_entity_poly.pdbx_strand_id
1 'polypeptide(L)'
;MKYYSTNGNTPDVSLQTAVVKGLAADRGLFMPERIPLLPKAFFNNIGEMSLQDISYVVANTLFGDDIESATLKDIVYDTLNFDIPLKHVADNKYSLELFHGPTLAFKDVGARFMARLLGYFNKQQNGNGGMVNVLVATSGDTGSAVANGFLGVPGVRVFVLYPKGKVSLIQEAQFTTLGKNITAIEVDGTFDDCQALVKSAFMDEELNAHMMLTSANSINVARFLPQMFYYFYAYAQLLKQGKDVSNIVVSVPSGNFGNITAGLIGKRMGLPIKRFIAANNRNDIFFQYLNTGVYTPKPSVATIANAMDVGDPSNFARVLDLYKHSHEAICAEISGCTYTDEQIGETMAKTYKETGYLLDPHGAVAYRSLEEGLAENETGIFLETAHPAKFKSTVDAIIGEDIEIPAKLAAFMQGDKQTVEMGSGFASFKKFLMSV
;
A
#
# COMPACT_ATOMS: atom_id res chain seq x y z
N MET A 1 -20.30 -7.44 -9.39
CA MET A 1 -19.36 -6.62 -10.22
C MET A 1 -18.36 -7.55 -10.88
N LYS A 2 -17.94 -7.27 -12.14
CA LYS A 2 -16.89 -8.02 -12.83
C LYS A 2 -15.55 -7.29 -12.75
N TYR A 3 -14.47 -8.05 -12.95
CA TYR A 3 -13.10 -7.55 -12.94
C TYR A 3 -12.41 -8.00 -14.22
N TYR A 4 -11.92 -7.03 -15.00
CA TYR A 4 -11.16 -7.27 -16.23
C TYR A 4 -9.65 -7.17 -15.99
N SER A 5 -8.86 -7.70 -16.93
CA SER A 5 -7.41 -7.55 -16.95
C SER A 5 -6.98 -6.29 -17.69
N THR A 6 -6.03 -5.53 -17.14
CA THR A 6 -5.42 -4.37 -17.85
C THR A 6 -4.75 -4.74 -19.17
N ASN A 7 -4.41 -6.02 -19.39
CA ASN A 7 -3.89 -6.50 -20.68
C ASN A 7 -4.99 -6.91 -21.67
N GLY A 8 -6.25 -7.08 -21.20
CA GLY A 8 -7.43 -7.30 -22.04
C GLY A 8 -7.51 -8.63 -22.80
N ASN A 9 -6.63 -9.60 -22.49
CA ASN A 9 -6.54 -10.87 -23.22
C ASN A 9 -7.18 -12.06 -22.48
N THR A 10 -7.90 -11.80 -21.39
CA THR A 10 -8.59 -12.82 -20.60
C THR A 10 -10.03 -12.42 -20.33
N PRO A 11 -10.96 -13.39 -20.15
CA PRO A 11 -12.32 -13.09 -19.77
C PRO A 11 -12.40 -12.38 -18.40
N ASP A 12 -13.44 -11.56 -18.23
CA ASP A 12 -13.75 -10.93 -16.95
C ASP A 12 -14.09 -11.98 -15.90
N VAL A 13 -13.65 -11.72 -14.67
CA VAL A 13 -13.80 -12.64 -13.54
C VAL A 13 -14.65 -12.03 -12.42
N SER A 14 -15.08 -12.88 -11.47
CA SER A 14 -15.73 -12.42 -10.23
C SER A 14 -14.72 -11.75 -9.27
N LEU A 15 -15.22 -10.97 -8.31
CA LEU A 15 -14.39 -10.45 -7.21
C LEU A 15 -13.62 -11.58 -6.50
N GLN A 16 -14.29 -12.68 -6.18
CA GLN A 16 -13.65 -13.83 -5.54
C GLN A 16 -12.46 -14.35 -6.34
N THR A 17 -12.62 -14.54 -7.65
CA THR A 17 -11.53 -15.00 -8.52
C THR A 17 -10.40 -13.98 -8.58
N ALA A 18 -10.70 -12.69 -8.70
CA ALA A 18 -9.70 -11.62 -8.75
C ALA A 18 -8.87 -11.56 -7.46
N VAL A 19 -9.52 -11.71 -6.30
CA VAL A 19 -8.85 -11.71 -4.98
C VAL A 19 -8.01 -12.97 -4.77
N VAL A 20 -8.56 -14.13 -5.08
CA VAL A 20 -7.88 -15.42 -4.85
C VAL A 20 -6.69 -15.60 -5.81
N LYS A 21 -6.85 -15.25 -7.09
CA LYS A 21 -5.75 -15.33 -8.07
C LYS A 21 -4.75 -14.20 -7.94
N GLY A 22 -5.20 -12.99 -7.56
CA GLY A 22 -4.35 -11.81 -7.42
C GLY A 22 -3.82 -11.22 -8.72
N LEU A 23 -3.62 -12.04 -9.76
CA LEU A 23 -3.12 -11.65 -11.08
C LEU A 23 -3.91 -12.39 -12.16
N ALA A 24 -4.16 -11.72 -13.31
CA ALA A 24 -4.83 -12.33 -14.44
C ALA A 24 -3.90 -13.32 -15.18
N ALA A 25 -4.47 -14.28 -15.92
CA ALA A 25 -3.70 -15.31 -16.63
C ALA A 25 -2.80 -14.72 -17.74
N ASP A 26 -3.17 -13.56 -18.29
CA ASP A 26 -2.37 -12.79 -19.25
C ASP A 26 -1.34 -11.86 -18.57
N ARG A 27 -1.16 -11.97 -17.25
CA ARG A 27 -0.27 -11.15 -16.40
C ARG A 27 -0.71 -9.69 -16.25
N GLY A 28 -1.90 -9.33 -16.73
CA GLY A 28 -2.51 -8.03 -16.45
C GLY A 28 -3.04 -7.94 -15.02
N LEU A 29 -3.21 -6.72 -14.54
CA LEU A 29 -3.77 -6.45 -13.22
C LEU A 29 -5.30 -6.39 -13.29
N PHE A 30 -5.96 -6.92 -12.28
CA PHE A 30 -7.42 -6.81 -12.23
C PHE A 30 -7.88 -5.39 -11.89
N MET A 31 -8.90 -4.92 -12.64
CA MET A 31 -9.60 -3.66 -12.44
C MET A 31 -11.13 -3.91 -12.41
N PRO A 32 -11.89 -3.16 -11.61
CA PRO A 32 -13.35 -3.26 -11.63
C PRO A 32 -13.89 -2.74 -12.98
N GLU A 33 -14.87 -3.44 -13.56
CA GLU A 33 -15.49 -3.09 -14.85
C GLU A 33 -16.09 -1.68 -14.88
N ARG A 34 -16.46 -1.17 -13.70
CA ARG A 34 -17.02 0.18 -13.50
C ARG A 34 -16.56 0.77 -12.19
N ILE A 35 -16.46 2.09 -12.16
CA ILE A 35 -16.21 2.88 -10.95
C ILE A 35 -17.45 3.76 -10.75
N PRO A 36 -18.40 3.35 -9.89
CA PRO A 36 -19.65 4.09 -9.70
C PRO A 36 -19.40 5.41 -8.96
N LEU A 37 -20.14 6.46 -9.34
CA LEU A 37 -20.18 7.70 -8.59
C LEU A 37 -20.93 7.52 -7.27
N LEU A 38 -20.38 8.06 -6.19
CA LEU A 38 -21.09 8.16 -4.91
C LEU A 38 -22.17 9.26 -4.95
N PRO A 39 -23.30 9.07 -4.27
CA PRO A 39 -24.40 10.03 -4.30
C PRO A 39 -24.02 11.35 -3.60
N LYS A 40 -24.58 12.48 -4.08
CA LYS A 40 -24.36 13.80 -3.45
C LYS A 40 -24.70 13.81 -1.96
N ALA A 41 -25.74 13.07 -1.55
CA ALA A 41 -26.13 12.93 -0.15
C ALA A 41 -25.01 12.38 0.75
N PHE A 42 -24.17 11.49 0.22
CA PHE A 42 -22.98 11.00 0.94
C PHE A 42 -22.01 12.14 1.23
N PHE A 43 -21.66 12.95 0.23
CA PHE A 43 -20.72 14.07 0.40
C PHE A 43 -21.29 15.18 1.30
N ASN A 44 -22.59 15.38 1.30
CA ASN A 44 -23.24 16.37 2.17
C ASN A 44 -23.17 15.99 3.65
N ASN A 45 -23.03 14.70 3.97
CA ASN A 45 -23.02 14.18 5.35
C ASN A 45 -21.66 13.63 5.79
N ILE A 46 -20.70 13.52 4.90
CA ILE A 46 -19.43 12.81 5.15
C ILE A 46 -18.64 13.40 6.34
N GLY A 47 -18.74 14.71 6.58
CA GLY A 47 -18.07 15.38 7.69
C GLY A 47 -18.52 14.93 9.09
N GLU A 48 -19.71 14.35 9.20
CA GLU A 48 -20.27 13.83 10.45
C GLU A 48 -20.11 12.31 10.61
N MET A 49 -19.60 11.64 9.58
CA MET A 49 -19.46 10.18 9.57
C MET A 49 -18.14 9.71 10.18
N SER A 50 -18.16 8.52 10.78
CA SER A 50 -16.93 7.86 11.24
C SER A 50 -16.10 7.32 10.08
N LEU A 51 -14.79 7.05 10.33
CA LEU A 51 -13.92 6.38 9.37
C LEU A 51 -14.54 5.07 8.85
N GLN A 52 -15.09 4.27 9.76
CA GLN A 52 -15.69 2.98 9.43
C GLN A 52 -16.96 3.14 8.58
N ASP A 53 -17.83 4.10 8.91
CA ASP A 53 -19.07 4.33 8.16
C ASP A 53 -18.77 4.85 6.73
N ILE A 54 -17.85 5.80 6.60
CA ILE A 54 -17.36 6.28 5.30
C ILE A 54 -16.82 5.12 4.48
N SER A 55 -15.94 4.33 5.08
CA SER A 55 -15.29 3.20 4.41
C SER A 55 -16.28 2.12 4.01
N TYR A 56 -17.30 1.88 4.83
CA TYR A 56 -18.37 0.93 4.50
C TYR A 56 -19.17 1.39 3.29
N VAL A 57 -19.56 2.66 3.21
CA VAL A 57 -20.30 3.20 2.05
C VAL A 57 -19.47 3.05 0.77
N VAL A 58 -18.17 3.41 0.84
CA VAL A 58 -17.23 3.28 -0.29
C VAL A 58 -17.06 1.81 -0.68
N ALA A 59 -16.82 0.93 0.29
CA ALA A 59 -16.67 -0.51 0.06
C ALA A 59 -17.94 -1.13 -0.53
N ASN A 60 -19.12 -0.78 0.00
CA ASN A 60 -20.39 -1.30 -0.48
C ASN A 60 -20.67 -0.93 -1.93
N THR A 61 -20.21 0.23 -2.38
CA THR A 61 -20.33 0.66 -3.77
C THR A 61 -19.53 -0.21 -4.75
N LEU A 62 -18.43 -0.82 -4.28
CA LEU A 62 -17.55 -1.65 -5.11
C LEU A 62 -17.74 -3.16 -4.87
N PHE A 63 -18.08 -3.56 -3.66
CA PHE A 63 -18.11 -4.96 -3.25
C PHE A 63 -19.50 -5.46 -2.85
N GLY A 64 -20.49 -4.57 -2.73
CA GLY A 64 -21.83 -4.91 -2.23
C GLY A 64 -22.64 -5.82 -3.12
N ASP A 65 -22.31 -5.94 -4.42
CA ASP A 65 -22.93 -6.91 -5.32
C ASP A 65 -22.42 -8.35 -5.08
N ASP A 66 -21.24 -8.50 -4.45
CA ASP A 66 -20.53 -9.77 -4.30
C ASP A 66 -20.52 -10.28 -2.85
N ILE A 67 -20.74 -9.37 -1.88
CA ILE A 67 -20.63 -9.68 -0.44
C ILE A 67 -21.88 -9.15 0.27
N GLU A 68 -22.47 -9.99 1.10
CA GLU A 68 -23.61 -9.61 1.92
C GLU A 68 -23.27 -8.40 2.81
N SER A 69 -24.20 -7.46 2.90
CA SER A 69 -24.05 -6.16 3.56
C SER A 69 -23.52 -6.24 4.99
N ALA A 70 -24.07 -7.16 5.79
CA ALA A 70 -23.64 -7.33 7.19
C ALA A 70 -22.19 -7.82 7.26
N THR A 71 -21.84 -8.81 6.46
CA THR A 71 -20.47 -9.35 6.37
C THR A 71 -19.46 -8.31 5.89
N LEU A 72 -19.83 -7.53 4.85
CA LEU A 72 -18.96 -6.47 4.36
C LEU A 72 -18.73 -5.39 5.41
N LYS A 73 -19.76 -5.04 6.17
CA LYS A 73 -19.67 -4.11 7.29
C LYS A 73 -18.70 -4.64 8.35
N ASP A 74 -18.83 -5.88 8.76
CA ASP A 74 -17.93 -6.52 9.74
C ASP A 74 -16.48 -6.52 9.25
N ILE A 75 -16.23 -6.84 7.98
CA ILE A 75 -14.91 -6.80 7.36
C ILE A 75 -14.30 -5.39 7.44
N VAL A 76 -15.07 -4.37 7.08
CA VAL A 76 -14.59 -2.97 7.09
C VAL A 76 -14.30 -2.49 8.51
N TYR A 77 -15.21 -2.74 9.45
CA TYR A 77 -15.09 -2.28 10.83
C TYR A 77 -13.93 -2.96 11.56
N ASP A 78 -13.75 -4.26 11.36
CA ASP A 78 -12.60 -4.96 11.93
C ASP A 78 -11.28 -4.58 11.25
N THR A 79 -11.29 -4.26 9.96
CA THR A 79 -10.11 -3.74 9.25
C THR A 79 -9.64 -2.43 9.85
N LEU A 80 -10.55 -1.50 10.09
CA LEU A 80 -10.29 -0.11 10.47
C LEU A 80 -10.59 0.15 11.96
N ASN A 81 -10.07 -0.70 12.85
CA ASN A 81 -10.22 -0.54 14.29
C ASN A 81 -9.14 0.37 14.93
N PHE A 82 -8.55 1.25 14.15
CA PHE A 82 -7.58 2.28 14.56
C PHE A 82 -7.89 3.58 13.82
N ASP A 83 -7.44 4.71 14.36
CA ASP A 83 -7.66 6.02 13.77
C ASP A 83 -6.66 6.35 12.64
N ILE A 84 -7.04 7.29 11.77
CA ILE A 84 -6.23 7.85 10.69
C ILE A 84 -6.36 9.37 10.76
N PRO A 85 -5.70 10.03 11.73
CA PRO A 85 -5.89 11.44 11.97
C PRO A 85 -5.26 12.32 10.88
N LEU A 86 -5.92 13.43 10.60
CA LEU A 86 -5.40 14.52 9.78
C LEU A 86 -4.84 15.61 10.69
N LYS A 87 -3.53 15.81 10.67
CA LYS A 87 -2.79 16.76 11.51
C LYS A 87 -2.35 17.99 10.71
N HIS A 88 -2.62 19.15 11.24
CA HIS A 88 -2.04 20.38 10.70
C HIS A 88 -0.53 20.42 11.02
N VAL A 89 0.30 20.72 10.03
CA VAL A 89 1.76 20.81 10.18
C VAL A 89 2.24 22.25 10.02
N ALA A 90 1.95 22.89 8.89
CA ALA A 90 2.31 24.28 8.65
C ALA A 90 1.41 24.88 7.55
N ASP A 91 1.08 26.17 7.64
CA ASP A 91 0.25 26.89 6.67
C ASP A 91 -1.02 26.10 6.27
N ASN A 92 -1.20 25.83 4.97
CA ASN A 92 -2.29 25.00 4.43
C ASN A 92 -1.86 23.55 4.19
N LYS A 93 -0.85 23.05 4.91
CA LYS A 93 -0.30 21.69 4.76
C LYS A 93 -0.69 20.79 5.93
N TYR A 94 -1.26 19.65 5.62
CA TYR A 94 -1.79 18.66 6.56
C TYR A 94 -1.15 17.30 6.32
N SER A 95 -0.76 16.62 7.40
CA SER A 95 -0.34 15.22 7.39
C SER A 95 -1.55 14.32 7.58
N LEU A 96 -1.76 13.38 6.66
CA LEU A 96 -2.64 12.25 6.90
C LEU A 96 -1.80 11.10 7.48
N GLU A 97 -1.90 10.91 8.79
CA GLU A 97 -1.09 9.92 9.51
C GLU A 97 -1.67 8.51 9.33
N LEU A 98 -1.08 7.72 8.45
CA LEU A 98 -1.52 6.37 8.09
C LEU A 98 -0.87 5.26 8.94
N PHE A 99 -0.17 5.62 10.00
CA PHE A 99 0.70 4.74 10.79
C PHE A 99 0.18 4.39 12.19
N HIS A 100 -1.12 4.44 12.43
CA HIS A 100 -1.71 4.10 13.72
C HIS A 100 -2.22 2.66 13.83
N GLY A 101 -2.14 1.90 12.74
CA GLY A 101 -2.48 0.48 12.70
C GLY A 101 -1.52 -0.42 13.47
N PRO A 102 -1.73 -1.75 13.41
CA PRO A 102 -0.92 -2.72 14.17
C PRO A 102 0.57 -2.70 13.86
N THR A 103 0.96 -2.46 12.60
CA THR A 103 2.37 -2.46 12.18
C THR A 103 2.94 -1.07 11.95
N LEU A 104 2.16 -0.03 12.27
CA LEU A 104 2.55 1.37 12.13
C LEU A 104 2.96 1.73 10.68
N ALA A 105 2.18 1.23 9.70
CA ALA A 105 2.32 1.59 8.29
C ALA A 105 0.95 1.60 7.59
N PHE A 106 0.79 2.41 6.54
CA PHE A 106 -0.45 2.54 5.77
C PHE A 106 -0.93 1.20 5.18
N LYS A 107 0.00 0.30 4.97
CA LYS A 107 -0.25 -1.03 4.38
C LYS A 107 -1.12 -1.92 5.26
N ASP A 108 -1.30 -1.59 6.54
CA ASP A 108 -2.23 -2.28 7.43
C ASP A 108 -3.67 -2.27 6.88
N VAL A 109 -4.13 -1.17 6.30
CA VAL A 109 -5.47 -1.05 5.73
C VAL A 109 -5.72 -2.12 4.67
N GLY A 110 -4.87 -2.16 3.64
CA GLY A 110 -5.02 -3.11 2.54
C GLY A 110 -4.74 -4.57 2.95
N ALA A 111 -3.75 -4.81 3.82
CA ALA A 111 -3.41 -6.15 4.27
C ALA A 111 -4.52 -6.78 5.13
N ARG A 112 -5.05 -6.01 6.08
CA ARG A 112 -6.15 -6.47 6.96
C ARG A 112 -7.43 -6.70 6.18
N PHE A 113 -7.79 -5.79 5.26
CA PHE A 113 -8.96 -5.96 4.41
C PHE A 113 -8.85 -7.22 3.53
N MET A 114 -7.72 -7.41 2.84
CA MET A 114 -7.50 -8.60 2.03
C MET A 114 -7.55 -9.89 2.86
N ALA A 115 -6.97 -9.89 4.05
CA ALA A 115 -6.94 -11.07 4.92
C ALA A 115 -8.35 -11.53 5.29
N ARG A 116 -9.24 -10.58 5.64
CA ARG A 116 -10.62 -10.86 5.98
C ARG A 116 -11.43 -11.30 4.79
N LEU A 117 -11.23 -10.63 3.67
CA LEU A 117 -11.92 -10.96 2.42
C LEU A 117 -11.51 -12.34 1.89
N LEU A 118 -10.21 -12.67 1.92
CA LEU A 118 -9.72 -13.98 1.52
C LEU A 118 -10.22 -15.07 2.45
N GLY A 119 -10.23 -14.82 3.77
CA GLY A 119 -10.81 -15.74 4.76
C GLY A 119 -12.31 -15.99 4.54
N TYR A 120 -13.06 -14.94 4.19
CA TYR A 120 -14.49 -15.05 3.82
C TYR A 120 -14.70 -15.94 2.59
N PHE A 121 -13.99 -15.67 1.49
CA PHE A 121 -14.11 -16.46 0.26
C PHE A 121 -13.65 -17.91 0.43
N ASN A 122 -12.59 -18.13 1.21
CA ASN A 122 -12.10 -19.47 1.49
C ASN A 122 -13.14 -20.32 2.26
N LYS A 123 -13.86 -19.72 3.19
CA LYS A 123 -14.98 -20.40 3.88
C LYS A 123 -16.15 -20.72 2.95
N GLN A 124 -16.46 -19.86 1.99
CA GLN A 124 -17.57 -20.09 1.06
C GLN A 124 -17.28 -21.18 0.04
N GLN A 125 -16.05 -21.32 -0.44
CA GLN A 125 -15.71 -22.33 -1.45
C GLN A 125 -15.79 -23.75 -0.92
N ASN A 126 -15.70 -23.94 0.40
CA ASN A 126 -15.41 -25.26 0.91
C ASN A 126 -15.96 -25.48 2.31
N GLY A 127 -16.93 -26.31 2.44
CA GLY A 127 -17.05 -27.09 3.67
C GLY A 127 -15.76 -27.87 4.02
N ASN A 128 -14.76 -27.91 3.11
CA ASN A 128 -13.41 -28.47 3.22
C ASN A 128 -12.39 -27.59 2.50
N GLY A 129 -12.29 -26.30 2.85
CA GLY A 129 -11.41 -25.33 2.18
C GLY A 129 -9.97 -25.80 2.03
N GLY A 130 -9.46 -25.77 0.80
CA GLY A 130 -8.04 -25.97 0.52
C GLY A 130 -7.20 -24.87 1.21
N MET A 131 -5.93 -25.19 1.50
CA MET A 131 -4.99 -24.20 2.05
C MET A 131 -4.61 -23.19 0.97
N VAL A 132 -4.84 -21.89 1.23
CA VAL A 132 -4.36 -20.78 0.38
C VAL A 132 -2.98 -20.36 0.85
N ASN A 133 -2.02 -20.34 -0.06
CA ASN A 133 -0.65 -19.97 0.24
C ASN A 133 -0.38 -18.58 -0.32
N VAL A 134 -0.18 -17.64 0.58
CA VAL A 134 0.10 -16.23 0.26
C VAL A 134 1.61 -16.05 0.15
N LEU A 135 2.08 -15.63 -1.01
CA LEU A 135 3.47 -15.25 -1.21
C LEU A 135 3.59 -13.72 -1.21
N VAL A 136 4.58 -13.20 -0.49
CA VAL A 136 4.88 -11.77 -0.46
C VAL A 136 6.39 -11.54 -0.43
N ALA A 137 6.89 -10.77 -1.42
CA ALA A 137 8.23 -10.21 -1.37
C ALA A 137 8.17 -8.85 -0.69
N THR A 138 9.12 -8.55 0.19
CA THR A 138 9.10 -7.32 0.98
C THR A 138 10.48 -6.68 1.15
N SER A 139 10.50 -5.35 1.20
CA SER A 139 11.59 -4.52 1.70
C SER A 139 11.37 -4.05 3.16
N GLY A 140 10.31 -4.56 3.83
CA GLY A 140 9.98 -4.26 5.22
C GLY A 140 8.47 -4.13 5.47
N ASP A 141 7.87 -2.98 5.24
CA ASP A 141 6.49 -2.64 5.63
C ASP A 141 5.41 -3.55 5.02
N THR A 142 5.58 -3.98 3.77
CA THR A 142 4.60 -4.87 3.13
C THR A 142 4.56 -6.22 3.83
N GLY A 143 5.71 -6.81 4.12
CA GLY A 143 5.81 -8.07 4.85
C GLY A 143 5.26 -7.96 6.26
N SER A 144 5.59 -6.87 6.96
CA SER A 144 5.06 -6.59 8.30
C SER A 144 3.53 -6.54 8.31
N ALA A 145 2.93 -5.75 7.41
CA ALA A 145 1.49 -5.59 7.34
C ALA A 145 0.77 -6.88 6.92
N VAL A 146 1.32 -7.61 5.94
CA VAL A 146 0.74 -8.89 5.48
C VAL A 146 0.83 -9.95 6.57
N ALA A 147 2.01 -10.15 7.17
CA ALA A 147 2.18 -11.13 8.23
C ALA A 147 1.22 -10.88 9.40
N ASN A 148 1.10 -9.63 9.85
CA ASN A 148 0.18 -9.28 10.93
C ASN A 148 -1.30 -9.35 10.51
N GLY A 149 -1.65 -8.88 9.32
CA GLY A 149 -3.02 -8.91 8.82
C GLY A 149 -3.58 -10.32 8.66
N PHE A 150 -2.74 -11.27 8.26
CA PHE A 150 -3.09 -12.68 8.03
C PHE A 150 -2.81 -13.61 9.22
N LEU A 151 -2.23 -13.10 10.32
CA LEU A 151 -1.90 -13.92 11.47
C LEU A 151 -3.14 -14.64 12.02
N GLY A 152 -3.09 -15.97 12.04
CA GLY A 152 -4.17 -16.80 12.56
C GLY A 152 -5.41 -16.89 11.68
N VAL A 153 -5.39 -16.42 10.42
CA VAL A 153 -6.51 -16.58 9.48
C VAL A 153 -6.62 -18.06 9.09
N PRO A 154 -7.76 -18.72 9.36
CA PRO A 154 -7.93 -20.14 9.08
C PRO A 154 -7.83 -20.45 7.57
N GLY A 155 -7.15 -21.55 7.23
CA GLY A 155 -7.00 -22.01 5.84
C GLY A 155 -6.06 -21.12 5.00
N VAL A 156 -5.25 -20.27 5.63
CA VAL A 156 -4.26 -19.45 4.95
C VAL A 156 -2.88 -19.64 5.57
N ARG A 157 -1.87 -19.86 4.74
CA ARG A 157 -0.45 -19.76 5.09
C ARG A 157 0.19 -18.57 4.39
N VAL A 158 1.15 -17.94 5.03
CA VAL A 158 1.87 -16.78 4.48
C VAL A 158 3.37 -17.07 4.48
N PHE A 159 4.00 -16.83 3.33
CA PHE A 159 5.44 -16.89 3.15
C PHE A 159 5.94 -15.48 2.83
N VAL A 160 6.74 -14.93 3.74
CA VAL A 160 7.32 -13.57 3.62
C VAL A 160 8.78 -13.70 3.20
N LEU A 161 9.08 -13.35 1.95
CA LEU A 161 10.45 -13.35 1.42
C LEU A 161 11.06 -11.97 1.60
N TYR A 162 12.23 -11.90 2.21
CA TYR A 162 12.94 -10.64 2.41
C TYR A 162 14.46 -10.79 2.25
N PRO A 163 15.15 -9.73 1.77
CA PRO A 163 16.59 -9.81 1.54
C PRO A 163 17.38 -9.71 2.85
N LYS A 164 18.33 -10.62 3.05
CA LYS A 164 19.17 -10.71 4.24
C LYS A 164 19.94 -9.41 4.50
N GLY A 165 19.77 -8.86 5.70
CA GLY A 165 20.46 -7.65 6.14
C GLY A 165 20.07 -6.35 5.40
N LYS A 166 18.96 -6.35 4.61
CA LYS A 166 18.49 -5.18 3.84
C LYS A 166 17.21 -4.57 4.39
N VAL A 167 16.66 -5.11 5.45
CA VAL A 167 15.45 -4.65 6.14
C VAL A 167 15.85 -4.13 7.51
N SER A 168 15.22 -3.05 8.01
CA SER A 168 15.53 -2.57 9.35
C SER A 168 15.18 -3.61 10.41
N LEU A 169 15.93 -3.66 11.51
CA LEU A 169 15.70 -4.64 12.59
C LEU A 169 14.28 -4.58 13.14
N ILE A 170 13.71 -3.36 13.22
CA ILE A 170 12.34 -3.16 13.70
C ILE A 170 11.31 -3.73 12.73
N GLN A 171 11.48 -3.50 11.43
CA GLN A 171 10.59 -4.06 10.40
C GLN A 171 10.73 -5.58 10.32
N GLU A 172 11.95 -6.10 10.38
CA GLU A 172 12.23 -7.55 10.36
C GLU A 172 11.53 -8.26 11.52
N ALA A 173 11.63 -7.73 12.74
CA ALA A 173 10.99 -8.28 13.91
C ALA A 173 9.47 -8.40 13.76
N GLN A 174 8.82 -7.51 13.01
CA GLN A 174 7.37 -7.51 12.82
C GLN A 174 6.81 -8.72 12.05
N PHE A 175 7.64 -9.48 11.34
CA PHE A 175 7.20 -10.69 10.63
C PHE A 175 8.02 -11.95 10.96
N THR A 176 9.21 -11.82 11.56
CA THR A 176 10.02 -12.97 11.92
C THR A 176 9.71 -13.55 13.30
N THR A 177 8.96 -12.84 14.14
CA THR A 177 8.66 -13.26 15.52
C THR A 177 7.26 -13.83 15.71
N LEU A 178 6.46 -13.93 14.64
CA LEU A 178 5.02 -14.25 14.73
C LEU A 178 4.74 -15.76 14.80
N GLY A 179 5.45 -16.58 14.04
CA GLY A 179 5.19 -18.02 13.94
C GLY A 179 3.78 -18.34 13.43
N LYS A 180 3.16 -19.40 13.93
CA LYS A 180 1.83 -19.90 13.52
C LYS A 180 1.77 -20.19 12.02
N ASN A 181 0.87 -19.52 11.31
CA ASN A 181 0.67 -19.62 9.86
C ASN A 181 1.58 -18.71 9.04
N ILE A 182 2.55 -18.03 9.68
CA ILE A 182 3.50 -17.11 9.03
C ILE A 182 4.88 -17.75 9.01
N THR A 183 5.48 -17.83 7.83
CA THR A 183 6.85 -18.29 7.62
C THR A 183 7.67 -17.18 6.99
N ALA A 184 8.67 -16.69 7.69
CA ALA A 184 9.63 -15.73 7.17
C ALA A 184 10.78 -16.46 6.46
N ILE A 185 11.11 -16.02 5.24
CA ILE A 185 12.17 -16.60 4.40
C ILE A 185 13.22 -15.52 4.14
N GLU A 186 14.39 -15.72 4.75
CA GLU A 186 15.54 -14.84 4.60
C GLU A 186 16.35 -15.25 3.36
N VAL A 187 16.32 -14.42 2.33
CA VAL A 187 16.95 -14.69 1.05
C VAL A 187 18.33 -14.04 1.00
N ASP A 188 19.37 -14.82 0.72
CA ASP A 188 20.71 -14.30 0.44
C ASP A 188 20.70 -13.69 -0.97
N GLY A 189 20.33 -12.41 -1.06
CA GLY A 189 20.12 -11.70 -2.31
C GLY A 189 19.61 -10.28 -2.10
N THR A 190 18.91 -9.79 -3.11
CA THR A 190 18.28 -8.47 -3.16
C THR A 190 16.76 -8.55 -3.05
N PHE A 191 16.10 -7.41 -2.93
CA PHE A 191 14.63 -7.36 -3.01
C PHE A 191 14.11 -7.83 -4.38
N ASP A 192 14.83 -7.49 -5.46
CA ASP A 192 14.49 -7.94 -6.81
C ASP A 192 14.59 -9.48 -6.93
N ASP A 193 15.56 -10.11 -6.25
CA ASP A 193 15.64 -11.58 -6.18
C ASP A 193 14.42 -12.18 -5.46
N CYS A 194 13.99 -11.58 -4.35
CA CYS A 194 12.77 -12.00 -3.65
C CYS A 194 11.53 -11.90 -4.56
N GLN A 195 11.41 -10.81 -5.32
CA GLN A 195 10.32 -10.66 -6.30
C GLN A 195 10.41 -11.67 -7.45
N ALA A 196 11.61 -11.96 -7.93
CA ALA A 196 11.85 -12.95 -8.98
C ALA A 196 11.43 -14.35 -8.52
N LEU A 197 11.76 -14.75 -7.28
CA LEU A 197 11.32 -16.02 -6.68
C LEU A 197 9.79 -16.13 -6.63
N VAL A 198 9.11 -15.07 -6.17
CA VAL A 198 7.64 -15.04 -6.12
C VAL A 198 7.04 -15.12 -7.52
N LYS A 199 7.54 -14.34 -8.48
CA LYS A 199 7.09 -14.39 -9.90
C LYS A 199 7.30 -15.79 -10.50
N SER A 200 8.44 -16.42 -10.23
CA SER A 200 8.74 -17.76 -10.73
C SER A 200 7.78 -18.81 -10.16
N ALA A 201 7.39 -18.69 -8.87
CA ALA A 201 6.42 -19.58 -8.27
C ALA A 201 5.04 -19.47 -8.93
N PHE A 202 4.59 -18.27 -9.27
CA PHE A 202 3.32 -18.07 -10.00
C PHE A 202 3.35 -18.61 -11.42
N MET A 203 4.53 -18.75 -12.03
CA MET A 203 4.72 -19.25 -13.40
C MET A 203 4.96 -20.76 -13.47
N ASP A 204 5.25 -21.41 -12.33
CA ASP A 204 5.57 -22.84 -12.30
C ASP A 204 4.30 -23.69 -12.28
N GLU A 205 4.04 -24.43 -13.37
CA GLU A 205 2.83 -25.22 -13.52
C GLU A 205 2.71 -26.35 -12.50
N GLU A 206 3.81 -27.01 -12.14
CA GLU A 206 3.83 -28.10 -11.16
C GLU A 206 3.48 -27.58 -9.76
N LEU A 207 4.06 -26.44 -9.38
CA LEU A 207 3.75 -25.81 -8.09
C LEU A 207 2.30 -25.35 -8.01
N ASN A 208 1.77 -24.72 -9.07
CA ASN A 208 0.37 -24.29 -9.14
C ASN A 208 -0.64 -25.46 -9.22
N ALA A 209 -0.22 -26.63 -9.68
CA ALA A 209 -1.04 -27.86 -9.60
C ALA A 209 -1.01 -28.45 -8.18
N HIS A 210 0.09 -28.26 -7.42
CA HIS A 210 0.26 -28.79 -6.09
C HIS A 210 -0.41 -27.94 -5.02
N MET A 211 -0.35 -26.60 -5.10
CA MET A 211 -0.87 -25.68 -4.11
C MET A 211 -1.53 -24.44 -4.71
N MET A 212 -2.55 -23.94 -4.01
CA MET A 212 -3.18 -22.67 -4.40
C MET A 212 -2.32 -21.50 -3.94
N LEU A 213 -1.78 -20.75 -4.89
CA LEU A 213 -0.94 -19.57 -4.65
C LEU A 213 -1.71 -18.27 -4.88
N THR A 214 -1.48 -17.28 -4.04
CA THR A 214 -1.91 -15.89 -4.25
C THR A 214 -0.84 -14.90 -3.81
N SER A 215 -0.88 -13.69 -4.39
CA SER A 215 0.02 -12.60 -3.99
C SER A 215 -0.69 -11.63 -3.06
N ALA A 216 -0.03 -11.25 -1.98
CA ALA A 216 -0.47 -10.15 -1.12
C ALA A 216 0.28 -8.83 -1.38
N ASN A 217 0.98 -8.67 -2.49
CA ASN A 217 1.52 -7.39 -2.93
C ASN A 217 0.42 -6.48 -3.49
N SER A 218 0.74 -5.22 -3.78
CA SER A 218 -0.22 -4.20 -4.27
C SER A 218 -0.83 -4.50 -5.64
N ILE A 219 -0.35 -5.53 -6.34
CA ILE A 219 -0.96 -6.04 -7.57
C ILE A 219 -2.34 -6.64 -7.31
N ASN A 220 -2.58 -7.20 -6.13
CA ASN A 220 -3.89 -7.77 -5.77
C ASN A 220 -4.93 -6.66 -5.54
N VAL A 221 -6.09 -6.82 -6.18
CA VAL A 221 -7.20 -5.86 -6.12
C VAL A 221 -7.70 -5.60 -4.69
N ALA A 222 -7.69 -6.62 -3.83
CA ALA A 222 -8.07 -6.50 -2.43
C ALA A 222 -7.05 -5.74 -1.56
N ARG A 223 -5.83 -5.53 -2.07
CA ARG A 223 -4.78 -4.78 -1.39
C ARG A 223 -4.83 -3.28 -1.72
N PHE A 224 -5.06 -2.90 -2.97
CA PHE A 224 -4.99 -1.49 -3.34
C PHE A 224 -6.34 -0.77 -3.21
N LEU A 225 -7.47 -1.40 -3.55
CA LEU A 225 -8.78 -0.72 -3.50
C LEU A 225 -9.13 -0.16 -2.11
N PRO A 226 -8.94 -0.86 -0.98
CA PRO A 226 -9.30 -0.31 0.33
C PRO A 226 -8.44 0.90 0.74
N GLN A 227 -7.33 1.15 0.07
CA GLN A 227 -6.54 2.35 0.32
C GLN A 227 -7.27 3.65 -0.06
N MET A 228 -8.34 3.59 -0.85
CA MET A 228 -9.15 4.77 -1.11
C MET A 228 -9.90 5.28 0.13
N PHE A 229 -10.16 4.43 1.13
CA PHE A 229 -10.94 4.79 2.31
C PHE A 229 -10.40 6.01 3.05
N TYR A 230 -9.10 6.06 3.26
CA TYR A 230 -8.50 7.15 4.00
C TYR A 230 -8.46 8.48 3.24
N TYR A 231 -8.55 8.48 1.91
CA TYR A 231 -8.69 9.72 1.15
C TYR A 231 -10.06 10.36 1.39
N PHE A 232 -11.13 9.57 1.42
CA PHE A 232 -12.47 10.05 1.78
C PHE A 232 -12.50 10.56 3.22
N TYR A 233 -11.84 9.86 4.14
CA TYR A 233 -11.77 10.29 5.54
C TYR A 233 -10.93 11.56 5.73
N ALA A 234 -9.88 11.75 4.97
CA ALA A 234 -9.11 13.00 4.98
C ALA A 234 -9.99 14.19 4.56
N TYR A 235 -10.78 14.03 3.51
CA TYR A 235 -11.76 15.04 3.09
C TYR A 235 -12.80 15.35 4.18
N ALA A 236 -13.35 14.30 4.80
CA ALA A 236 -14.29 14.45 5.90
C ALA A 236 -13.70 15.23 7.09
N GLN A 237 -12.45 14.95 7.43
CA GLN A 237 -11.76 15.65 8.53
C GLN A 237 -11.49 17.12 8.21
N LEU A 238 -11.14 17.47 6.95
CA LEU A 238 -11.02 18.87 6.54
C LEU A 238 -12.36 19.63 6.70
N LEU A 239 -13.46 19.03 6.23
CA LEU A 239 -14.81 19.59 6.40
C LEU A 239 -15.14 19.80 7.88
N LYS A 240 -14.94 18.78 8.71
CA LYS A 240 -15.18 18.83 10.15
C LYS A 240 -14.34 19.90 10.86
N GLN A 241 -13.14 20.16 10.36
CA GLN A 241 -12.26 21.21 10.87
C GLN A 241 -12.57 22.60 10.29
N GLY A 242 -13.59 22.74 9.42
CA GLY A 242 -13.96 24.00 8.78
C GLY A 242 -12.91 24.54 7.82
N LYS A 243 -12.12 23.64 7.20
CA LYS A 243 -11.06 24.02 6.25
C LYS A 243 -11.59 24.16 4.83
N ASP A 244 -10.86 24.91 4.00
CA ASP A 244 -11.20 25.03 2.58
C ASP A 244 -10.94 23.70 1.86
N VAL A 245 -11.98 23.16 1.25
CA VAL A 245 -11.96 21.91 0.50
C VAL A 245 -12.16 22.12 -1.01
N SER A 246 -12.16 23.38 -1.48
CA SER A 246 -12.41 23.69 -2.90
C SER A 246 -11.25 23.29 -3.82
N ASN A 247 -10.02 23.31 -3.31
CA ASN A 247 -8.80 23.03 -4.08
C ASN A 247 -7.84 22.11 -3.32
N ILE A 248 -8.25 20.88 -3.07
CA ILE A 248 -7.42 19.90 -2.37
C ILE A 248 -6.36 19.33 -3.32
N VAL A 249 -5.10 19.37 -2.88
CA VAL A 249 -3.97 18.70 -3.52
C VAL A 249 -3.45 17.61 -2.60
N VAL A 250 -3.29 16.40 -3.11
CA VAL A 250 -2.77 15.29 -2.33
C VAL A 250 -1.42 14.86 -2.86
N SER A 251 -0.39 14.94 -2.01
CA SER A 251 0.94 14.43 -2.30
C SER A 251 1.11 13.04 -1.73
N VAL A 252 1.50 12.10 -2.59
CA VAL A 252 1.60 10.67 -2.28
C VAL A 252 3.03 10.19 -2.49
N PRO A 253 3.71 9.70 -1.42
CA PRO A 253 4.98 9.00 -1.58
C PRO A 253 4.77 7.77 -2.47
N SER A 254 5.41 7.75 -3.62
CA SER A 254 5.06 6.82 -4.70
C SER A 254 6.20 5.85 -5.03
N GLY A 255 6.02 4.58 -4.66
CA GLY A 255 6.84 3.45 -5.09
C GLY A 255 6.11 2.60 -6.13
N ASN A 256 5.33 1.60 -5.70
CA ASN A 256 4.53 0.72 -6.58
C ASN A 256 3.21 1.33 -7.10
N PHE A 257 2.89 2.57 -6.77
CA PHE A 257 1.72 3.32 -7.24
C PHE A 257 0.35 2.77 -6.83
N GLY A 258 0.26 1.76 -5.98
CA GLY A 258 -1.01 1.26 -5.47
C GLY A 258 -1.79 2.30 -4.69
N ASN A 259 -1.10 3.08 -3.85
CA ASN A 259 -1.67 4.12 -3.02
C ASN A 259 -2.30 5.25 -3.85
N ILE A 260 -1.52 5.89 -4.73
CA ILE A 260 -2.03 6.96 -5.59
C ILE A 260 -3.14 6.47 -6.52
N THR A 261 -3.04 5.24 -7.06
CA THR A 261 -4.09 4.63 -7.90
C THR A 261 -5.41 4.52 -7.15
N ALA A 262 -5.37 4.14 -5.86
CA ALA A 262 -6.58 4.13 -5.02
C ALA A 262 -7.18 5.53 -4.85
N GLY A 263 -6.34 6.56 -4.64
CA GLY A 263 -6.78 7.96 -4.62
C GLY A 263 -7.43 8.42 -5.92
N LEU A 264 -6.87 8.03 -7.07
CA LEU A 264 -7.42 8.31 -8.40
C LEU A 264 -8.78 7.64 -8.62
N ILE A 265 -8.97 6.42 -8.13
CA ILE A 265 -10.29 5.76 -8.15
C ILE A 265 -11.27 6.52 -7.25
N GLY A 266 -10.86 6.92 -6.05
CA GLY A 266 -11.68 7.76 -5.17
C GLY A 266 -12.13 9.06 -5.84
N LYS A 267 -11.23 9.73 -6.57
CA LYS A 267 -11.57 10.91 -7.37
C LYS A 267 -12.63 10.60 -8.43
N ARG A 268 -12.53 9.47 -9.13
CA ARG A 268 -13.54 9.02 -10.09
C ARG A 268 -14.87 8.63 -9.45
N MET A 269 -14.87 8.27 -8.17
CA MET A 269 -16.08 8.06 -7.38
C MET A 269 -16.73 9.37 -6.89
N GLY A 270 -16.15 10.52 -7.23
CA GLY A 270 -16.67 11.86 -6.92
C GLY A 270 -15.93 12.57 -5.77
N LEU A 271 -14.87 12.00 -5.20
CA LEU A 271 -14.09 12.69 -4.18
C LEU A 271 -13.44 13.95 -4.76
N PRO A 272 -13.70 15.17 -4.21
CA PRO A 272 -13.29 16.43 -4.83
C PRO A 272 -11.81 16.77 -4.57
N ILE A 273 -10.92 15.95 -5.10
CA ILE A 273 -9.48 16.23 -5.14
C ILE A 273 -9.17 16.93 -6.46
N LYS A 274 -8.54 18.10 -6.39
CA LYS A 274 -8.16 18.87 -7.58
C LYS A 274 -7.10 18.14 -8.39
N ARG A 275 -5.99 17.78 -7.76
CA ARG A 275 -4.87 17.08 -8.39
C ARG A 275 -4.07 16.27 -7.38
N PHE A 276 -3.23 15.39 -7.90
CA PHE A 276 -2.27 14.61 -7.12
C PHE A 276 -0.83 15.03 -7.44
N ILE A 277 0.07 14.80 -6.49
CA ILE A 277 1.52 14.85 -6.71
C ILE A 277 2.05 13.45 -6.46
N ALA A 278 2.64 12.83 -7.48
CA ALA A 278 3.40 11.60 -7.33
C ALA A 278 4.81 11.97 -6.87
N ALA A 279 5.06 11.86 -5.57
CA ALA A 279 6.32 12.23 -4.97
C ALA A 279 7.28 11.04 -5.00
N ASN A 280 8.42 11.17 -5.69
CA ASN A 280 9.41 10.11 -5.87
C ASN A 280 10.72 10.46 -5.14
N ASN A 281 11.44 9.42 -4.70
CA ASN A 281 12.86 9.49 -4.39
C ASN A 281 13.67 9.41 -5.70
N ARG A 282 14.96 9.04 -5.63
CA ARG A 282 15.82 8.88 -6.83
C ARG A 282 15.35 7.80 -7.81
N ASN A 283 14.38 6.97 -7.42
CA ASN A 283 13.69 6.03 -8.29
C ASN A 283 12.52 6.75 -8.99
N ASP A 284 12.85 7.55 -9.98
CA ASP A 284 12.01 8.60 -10.56
C ASP A 284 11.36 8.22 -11.91
N ILE A 285 11.14 6.95 -12.16
CA ILE A 285 10.64 6.43 -13.45
C ILE A 285 9.35 7.13 -13.89
N PHE A 286 8.42 7.34 -12.96
CA PHE A 286 7.16 8.00 -13.28
C PHE A 286 7.34 9.51 -13.52
N PHE A 287 8.22 10.17 -12.76
CA PHE A 287 8.56 11.58 -13.02
C PHE A 287 9.16 11.76 -14.42
N GLN A 288 10.05 10.85 -14.84
CA GLN A 288 10.59 10.86 -16.21
C GLN A 288 9.50 10.62 -17.25
N TYR A 289 8.56 9.71 -16.98
CA TYR A 289 7.42 9.48 -17.86
C TYR A 289 6.53 10.74 -17.99
N LEU A 290 6.25 11.46 -16.92
CA LEU A 290 5.47 12.71 -16.98
C LEU A 290 6.14 13.74 -17.90
N ASN A 291 7.47 13.82 -17.87
CA ASN A 291 8.22 14.80 -18.67
C ASN A 291 8.39 14.38 -20.15
N THR A 292 8.43 13.09 -20.43
CA THR A 292 8.83 12.57 -21.77
C THR A 292 7.72 11.85 -22.52
N GLY A 293 6.68 11.37 -21.82
CA GLY A 293 5.67 10.47 -22.37
C GLY A 293 6.18 9.03 -22.60
N VAL A 294 7.45 8.74 -22.27
CA VAL A 294 8.08 7.43 -22.49
C VAL A 294 8.33 6.75 -21.14
N TYR A 295 7.74 5.56 -20.95
CA TYR A 295 7.96 4.77 -19.74
C TYR A 295 9.15 3.84 -19.94
N THR A 296 10.19 4.03 -19.14
CA THR A 296 11.45 3.28 -19.22
C THR A 296 11.85 2.75 -17.85
N PRO A 297 11.46 1.51 -17.48
CA PRO A 297 11.89 0.87 -16.24
C PRO A 297 13.42 0.80 -16.12
N LYS A 298 13.92 0.93 -14.91
CA LYS A 298 15.35 0.87 -14.55
C LYS A 298 15.54 0.01 -13.30
N PRO A 299 16.72 -0.56 -13.07
CA PRO A 299 17.06 -1.13 -11.77
C PRO A 299 16.87 -0.09 -10.66
N SER A 300 16.30 -0.50 -9.54
CA SER A 300 16.12 0.39 -8.39
C SER A 300 17.46 0.75 -7.73
N VAL A 301 17.52 1.95 -7.17
CA VAL A 301 18.65 2.45 -6.36
C VAL A 301 18.21 2.54 -4.92
N ALA A 302 19.06 2.10 -4.00
CA ALA A 302 18.79 2.19 -2.57
C ALA A 302 18.80 3.65 -2.08
N THR A 303 17.81 4.00 -1.26
CA THR A 303 17.64 5.32 -0.65
C THR A 303 17.21 5.20 0.82
N ILE A 304 17.22 6.32 1.56
CA ILE A 304 16.69 6.37 2.93
C ILE A 304 15.17 6.20 2.99
N ALA A 305 14.45 6.46 1.89
CA ALA A 305 13.01 6.21 1.74
C ALA A 305 12.77 4.87 1.01
N ASN A 306 13.26 3.78 1.59
CA ASN A 306 13.47 2.49 0.94
C ASN A 306 12.20 1.81 0.41
N ALA A 307 11.02 2.08 0.97
CA ALA A 307 9.76 1.52 0.47
C ALA A 307 9.34 2.10 -0.89
N MET A 308 10.01 3.16 -1.34
CA MET A 308 9.85 3.79 -2.66
C MET A 308 10.95 3.37 -3.65
N ASP A 309 11.88 2.48 -3.27
CA ASP A 309 12.96 1.98 -4.14
C ASP A 309 12.41 0.98 -5.15
N VAL A 310 11.70 1.50 -6.15
CA VAL A 310 11.01 0.73 -7.17
C VAL A 310 11.35 1.27 -8.54
N GLY A 311 12.01 0.43 -9.34
CA GLY A 311 12.43 0.77 -10.70
C GLY A 311 11.42 0.41 -11.81
N ASP A 312 10.36 -0.34 -11.46
CA ASP A 312 9.26 -0.74 -12.34
C ASP A 312 7.94 -0.81 -11.55
N PRO A 313 7.27 0.34 -11.34
CA PRO A 313 6.02 0.42 -10.57
C PRO A 313 4.91 -0.45 -11.15
N SER A 314 4.56 -1.54 -10.46
CA SER A 314 3.57 -2.51 -10.96
C SER A 314 2.20 -1.89 -11.25
N ASN A 315 1.74 -0.92 -10.45
CA ASN A 315 0.43 -0.28 -10.63
C ASN A 315 0.45 0.83 -11.69
N PHE A 316 1.57 1.10 -12.35
CA PHE A 316 1.58 2.02 -13.48
C PHE A 316 0.63 1.55 -14.60
N ALA A 317 0.51 0.23 -14.82
CA ALA A 317 -0.46 -0.33 -15.73
C ALA A 317 -1.92 0.09 -15.41
N ARG A 318 -2.28 0.17 -14.12
CA ARG A 318 -3.59 0.67 -13.69
C ARG A 318 -3.77 2.16 -13.91
N VAL A 319 -2.72 2.95 -13.71
CA VAL A 319 -2.76 4.39 -14.04
C VAL A 319 -2.98 4.58 -15.52
N LEU A 320 -2.23 3.89 -16.38
CA LEU A 320 -2.42 3.95 -17.83
C LEU A 320 -3.85 3.56 -18.23
N ASP A 321 -4.36 2.49 -17.68
CA ASP A 321 -5.71 2.00 -17.96
C ASP A 321 -6.79 3.02 -17.55
N LEU A 322 -6.72 3.62 -16.35
CA LEU A 322 -7.63 4.64 -15.86
C LEU A 322 -7.71 5.87 -16.79
N TYR A 323 -6.62 6.22 -17.46
CA TYR A 323 -6.53 7.36 -18.38
C TYR A 323 -6.55 6.94 -19.85
N LYS A 324 -6.91 5.69 -20.14
CA LYS A 324 -6.95 5.15 -21.53
C LYS A 324 -5.65 5.42 -22.29
N HIS A 325 -4.53 5.26 -21.61
CA HIS A 325 -3.17 5.50 -22.12
C HIS A 325 -2.89 6.94 -22.60
N SER A 326 -3.70 7.92 -22.21
CA SER A 326 -3.47 9.33 -22.56
C SER A 326 -2.47 9.98 -21.59
N HIS A 327 -1.26 10.22 -22.07
CA HIS A 327 -0.23 10.95 -21.32
C HIS A 327 -0.70 12.36 -20.94
N GLU A 328 -1.35 13.10 -21.87
CA GLU A 328 -1.89 14.42 -21.61
C GLU A 328 -2.91 14.42 -20.45
N ALA A 329 -3.83 13.45 -20.45
CA ALA A 329 -4.83 13.32 -19.38
C ALA A 329 -4.18 12.98 -18.02
N ILE A 330 -3.11 12.17 -18.00
CA ILE A 330 -2.34 11.89 -16.79
C ILE A 330 -1.68 13.18 -16.28
N CYS A 331 -0.98 13.91 -17.13
CA CYS A 331 -0.30 15.15 -16.77
C CYS A 331 -1.26 16.27 -16.34
N ALA A 332 -2.52 16.25 -16.79
CA ALA A 332 -3.54 17.20 -16.37
C ALA A 332 -3.99 17.02 -14.91
N GLU A 333 -3.87 15.81 -14.36
CA GLU A 333 -4.32 15.48 -12.99
C GLU A 333 -3.19 15.10 -12.04
N ILE A 334 -2.04 14.67 -12.55
CA ILE A 334 -0.91 14.21 -11.75
C ILE A 334 0.35 14.98 -12.13
N SER A 335 0.91 15.70 -11.18
CA SER A 335 2.27 16.22 -11.27
C SER A 335 3.25 15.29 -10.56
N GLY A 336 4.55 15.46 -10.80
CA GLY A 336 5.59 14.64 -10.17
C GLY A 336 6.76 15.46 -9.68
N CYS A 337 7.54 14.89 -8.78
CA CYS A 337 8.80 15.41 -8.31
C CYS A 337 9.76 14.26 -7.98
N THR A 338 11.02 14.58 -7.80
CA THR A 338 12.05 13.62 -7.36
C THR A 338 13.06 14.31 -6.45
N TYR A 339 13.48 13.62 -5.38
CA TYR A 339 14.39 14.17 -4.39
C TYR A 339 15.50 13.20 -4.03
N THR A 340 16.68 13.76 -3.72
CA THR A 340 17.84 13.01 -3.23
C THR A 340 17.73 12.76 -1.73
N ASP A 341 18.55 11.85 -1.20
CA ASP A 341 18.61 11.56 0.24
C ASP A 341 18.99 12.80 1.06
N GLU A 342 19.87 13.66 0.53
CA GLU A 342 20.25 14.93 1.15
C GLU A 342 19.04 15.86 1.28
N GLN A 343 18.27 16.01 0.20
CA GLN A 343 17.07 16.85 0.19
C GLN A 343 15.98 16.32 1.12
N ILE A 344 15.82 15.00 1.20
CA ILE A 344 14.91 14.35 2.14
C ILE A 344 15.33 14.63 3.58
N GLY A 345 16.62 14.44 3.89
CA GLY A 345 17.17 14.69 5.23
C GLY A 345 17.05 16.16 5.63
N GLU A 346 17.36 17.11 4.73
CA GLU A 346 17.17 18.56 4.96
C GLU A 346 15.71 18.88 5.31
N THR A 347 14.75 18.28 4.58
CA THR A 347 13.32 18.49 4.82
C THR A 347 12.92 17.97 6.18
N MET A 348 13.36 16.76 6.56
CA MET A 348 13.08 16.19 7.89
C MET A 348 13.61 17.08 9.02
N ALA A 349 14.87 17.47 8.95
CA ALA A 349 15.52 18.30 9.97
C ALA A 349 14.86 19.69 10.07
N LYS A 350 14.59 20.34 8.94
CA LYS A 350 13.95 21.65 8.88
C LYS A 350 12.53 21.60 9.48
N THR A 351 11.71 20.66 9.02
CA THR A 351 10.31 20.53 9.48
C THR A 351 10.25 20.27 10.96
N TYR A 352 11.07 19.35 11.48
CA TYR A 352 11.13 19.07 12.91
C TYR A 352 11.52 20.30 13.72
N LYS A 353 12.55 21.03 13.29
CA LYS A 353 13.02 22.26 13.96
C LYS A 353 11.98 23.38 13.97
N GLU A 354 11.26 23.57 12.87
CA GLU A 354 10.32 24.69 12.70
C GLU A 354 8.95 24.42 13.29
N THR A 355 8.47 23.17 13.25
CA THR A 355 7.09 22.82 13.61
C THR A 355 6.97 21.83 14.77
N GLY A 356 8.06 21.14 15.12
CA GLY A 356 8.04 20.00 16.04
C GLY A 356 7.43 18.72 15.44
N TYR A 357 7.02 18.75 14.16
CA TYR A 357 6.45 17.57 13.50
C TYR A 357 7.56 16.65 12.97
N LEU A 358 7.52 15.39 13.42
CA LEU A 358 8.50 14.39 13.04
C LEU A 358 8.05 13.63 11.79
N LEU A 359 8.76 13.81 10.69
CA LEU A 359 8.52 13.12 9.42
C LEU A 359 9.30 11.80 9.35
N ASP A 360 8.69 10.76 8.75
CA ASP A 360 9.46 9.65 8.22
C ASP A 360 10.09 10.04 6.85
N PRO A 361 11.12 9.33 6.36
CA PRO A 361 11.74 9.69 5.09
C PRO A 361 10.79 9.74 3.89
N HIS A 362 9.74 8.91 3.87
CA HIS A 362 8.75 8.87 2.78
C HIS A 362 7.80 10.08 2.85
N GLY A 363 7.29 10.38 4.05
CA GLY A 363 6.48 11.56 4.30
C GLY A 363 7.23 12.85 3.98
N ALA A 364 8.54 12.89 4.24
CA ALA A 364 9.38 14.04 3.90
C ALA A 364 9.44 14.31 2.39
N VAL A 365 9.48 13.28 1.54
CA VAL A 365 9.39 13.42 0.08
C VAL A 365 8.06 14.08 -0.32
N ALA A 366 6.96 13.62 0.26
CA ALA A 366 5.63 14.16 -0.04
C ALA A 366 5.44 15.58 0.53
N TYR A 367 5.92 15.84 1.75
CA TYR A 367 5.83 17.17 2.36
C TYR A 367 6.60 18.22 1.56
N ARG A 368 7.86 17.93 1.15
CA ARG A 368 8.68 18.84 0.33
C ARG A 368 7.99 19.19 -0.98
N SER A 369 7.34 18.23 -1.62
CA SER A 369 6.61 18.48 -2.86
C SER A 369 5.46 19.47 -2.70
N LEU A 370 4.83 19.52 -1.52
CA LEU A 370 3.84 20.54 -1.20
C LEU A 370 4.48 21.89 -0.90
N GLU A 371 5.65 21.93 -0.22
CA GLU A 371 6.37 23.18 0.00
C GLU A 371 6.74 23.86 -1.33
N GLU A 372 7.12 23.07 -2.34
CA GLU A 372 7.57 23.58 -3.63
C GLU A 372 6.43 23.78 -4.65
N GLY A 373 5.34 23.04 -4.53
CA GLY A 373 4.33 22.94 -5.59
C GLY A 373 2.89 23.36 -5.22
N LEU A 374 2.62 23.74 -3.95
CA LEU A 374 1.29 24.15 -3.51
C LEU A 374 1.06 25.63 -3.80
N ALA A 375 -0.06 25.98 -4.45
CA ALA A 375 -0.48 27.36 -4.65
C ALA A 375 -1.16 27.93 -3.37
N GLU A 376 -1.18 29.26 -3.22
CA GLU A 376 -1.76 29.95 -2.04
C GLU A 376 -3.22 29.58 -1.75
N ASN A 377 -4.01 29.30 -2.80
CA ASN A 377 -5.42 28.94 -2.69
C ASN A 377 -5.66 27.42 -2.69
N GLU A 378 -4.63 26.62 -2.47
CA GLU A 378 -4.71 25.17 -2.40
C GLU A 378 -4.55 24.70 -0.95
N THR A 379 -5.27 23.65 -0.59
CA THR A 379 -5.08 22.90 0.66
C THR A 379 -4.32 21.62 0.36
N GLY A 380 -3.13 21.49 0.94
CA GLY A 380 -2.24 20.35 0.72
C GLY A 380 -2.40 19.26 1.76
N ILE A 381 -2.56 18.02 1.33
CA ILE A 381 -2.48 16.84 2.18
C ILE A 381 -1.29 16.03 1.72
N PHE A 382 -0.36 15.71 2.61
CA PHE A 382 0.66 14.70 2.34
C PHE A 382 0.40 13.44 3.16
N LEU A 383 0.75 12.29 2.59
CA LEU A 383 0.56 11.02 3.26
C LEU A 383 1.80 10.65 4.06
N GLU A 384 1.64 10.55 5.38
CA GLU A 384 2.65 10.01 6.28
C GLU A 384 2.44 8.50 6.39
N THR A 385 3.25 7.74 5.64
CA THR A 385 2.96 6.34 5.32
C THR A 385 3.48 5.33 6.32
N ALA A 386 4.41 5.72 7.18
CA ALA A 386 4.95 4.88 8.24
C ALA A 386 5.35 5.73 9.46
N HIS A 387 5.35 5.12 10.64
CA HIS A 387 5.83 5.79 11.84
C HIS A 387 7.34 6.01 11.76
N PRO A 388 7.87 7.21 12.06
CA PRO A 388 9.30 7.51 11.98
C PRO A 388 10.20 6.54 12.74
N ALA A 389 9.76 5.99 13.85
CA ALA A 389 10.52 5.01 14.64
C ALA A 389 10.82 3.70 13.89
N LYS A 390 10.14 3.39 12.77
CA LYS A 390 10.50 2.25 11.92
C LYS A 390 11.84 2.47 11.19
N PHE A 391 12.23 3.71 11.06
CA PHE A 391 13.48 4.19 10.44
C PHE A 391 14.38 4.90 11.45
N LYS A 392 14.31 4.47 12.74
CA LYS A 392 14.91 5.14 13.88
C LYS A 392 16.37 5.55 13.63
N SER A 393 17.22 4.67 13.15
CA SER A 393 18.65 4.98 12.92
C SER A 393 18.85 6.15 11.93
N THR A 394 18.03 6.23 10.89
CA THR A 394 18.07 7.30 9.92
C THR A 394 17.50 8.60 10.50
N VAL A 395 16.35 8.50 11.17
CA VAL A 395 15.67 9.65 11.78
C VAL A 395 16.54 10.28 12.86
N ASP A 396 17.04 9.50 13.81
CA ASP A 396 17.92 9.97 14.90
C ASP A 396 19.18 10.69 14.35
N ALA A 397 19.80 10.12 13.32
CA ALA A 397 20.98 10.72 12.69
C ALA A 397 20.68 12.07 12.03
N ILE A 398 19.49 12.24 11.44
CA ILE A 398 19.08 13.45 10.75
C ILE A 398 18.68 14.55 11.73
N ILE A 399 17.86 14.22 12.74
CA ILE A 399 17.35 15.25 13.67
C ILE A 399 18.30 15.52 14.85
N GLY A 400 19.27 14.64 15.09
CA GLY A 400 20.23 14.73 16.20
C GLY A 400 19.65 14.38 17.57
N GLU A 401 18.54 13.67 17.61
CA GLU A 401 17.84 13.25 18.84
C GLU A 401 17.54 11.76 18.82
N ASP A 402 17.45 11.14 19.99
CA ASP A 402 17.08 9.73 20.17
C ASP A 402 15.57 9.59 20.31
N ILE A 403 14.85 9.29 19.23
CA ILE A 403 13.39 9.18 19.27
C ILE A 403 12.94 7.92 19.99
N GLU A 404 11.81 8.01 20.70
CA GLU A 404 11.22 6.88 21.41
C GLU A 404 10.64 5.84 20.42
N ILE A 405 10.86 4.55 20.73
CA ILE A 405 10.23 3.44 20.01
C ILE A 405 8.84 3.19 20.63
N PRO A 406 7.73 3.35 19.89
CA PRO A 406 6.40 3.07 20.40
C PRO A 406 6.27 1.66 20.96
N ALA A 407 5.50 1.50 22.05
CA ALA A 407 5.31 0.21 22.73
C ALA A 407 4.86 -0.92 21.78
N LYS A 408 4.05 -0.61 20.76
CA LYS A 408 3.65 -1.58 19.73
C LYS A 408 4.86 -2.14 18.96
N LEU A 409 5.84 -1.30 18.61
CA LEU A 409 7.06 -1.76 17.91
C LEU A 409 8.01 -2.48 18.87
N ALA A 410 8.19 -1.96 20.08
CA ALA A 410 9.03 -2.56 21.10
C ALA A 410 8.59 -4.00 21.44
N ALA A 411 7.29 -4.27 21.43
CA ALA A 411 6.75 -5.61 21.70
C ALA A 411 7.21 -6.65 20.65
N PHE A 412 7.31 -6.29 19.36
CA PHE A 412 7.84 -7.19 18.33
C PHE A 412 9.32 -7.51 18.55
N MET A 413 10.10 -6.54 19.02
CA MET A 413 11.54 -6.70 19.24
C MET A 413 11.89 -7.63 20.41
N GLN A 414 10.92 -7.99 21.24
CA GLN A 414 11.10 -8.95 22.36
C GLN A 414 10.90 -10.39 21.93
N GLY A 415 10.39 -10.66 20.72
CA GLY A 415 10.17 -12.01 20.22
C GLY A 415 11.43 -12.64 19.65
N ASP A 416 11.48 -13.96 19.61
CA ASP A 416 12.57 -14.71 18.99
C ASP A 416 12.44 -14.72 17.46
N LYS A 417 13.51 -14.37 16.76
CA LYS A 417 13.58 -14.43 15.30
C LYS A 417 13.46 -15.88 14.83
N GLN A 418 12.43 -16.17 14.02
CA GLN A 418 12.17 -17.46 13.38
C GLN A 418 12.18 -17.24 11.87
N THR A 419 13.14 -17.83 11.17
CA THR A 419 13.30 -17.65 9.72
C THR A 419 13.90 -18.89 9.07
N VAL A 420 13.53 -19.12 7.82
CA VAL A 420 14.14 -20.11 6.94
C VAL A 420 15.14 -19.38 6.05
N GLU A 421 16.41 -19.69 6.18
CA GLU A 421 17.44 -19.12 5.32
C GLU A 421 17.54 -19.88 4.00
N MET A 422 17.63 -19.16 2.88
CA MET A 422 17.89 -19.76 1.56
C MET A 422 18.59 -18.80 0.60
N GLY A 423 19.22 -19.38 -0.44
CA GLY A 423 19.77 -18.61 -1.54
C GLY A 423 18.68 -18.11 -2.51
N SER A 424 19.06 -17.26 -3.46
CA SER A 424 18.17 -16.68 -4.47
C SER A 424 17.78 -17.63 -5.62
N GLY A 425 18.16 -18.91 -5.55
CA GLY A 425 17.84 -19.90 -6.59
C GLY A 425 16.43 -20.47 -6.47
N PHE A 426 15.63 -20.38 -7.56
CA PHE A 426 14.22 -20.82 -7.56
C PHE A 426 14.05 -22.32 -7.24
N ALA A 427 15.00 -23.21 -7.63
CA ALA A 427 14.89 -24.62 -7.35
C ALA A 427 14.82 -24.94 -5.85
N SER A 428 15.58 -24.23 -5.03
CA SER A 428 15.55 -24.37 -3.55
C SER A 428 14.21 -23.89 -2.98
N PHE A 429 13.71 -22.75 -3.47
CA PHE A 429 12.43 -22.21 -3.05
C PHE A 429 11.26 -23.10 -3.44
N LYS A 430 11.24 -23.62 -4.68
CA LYS A 430 10.24 -24.58 -5.16
C LYS A 430 10.27 -25.84 -4.30
N LYS A 431 11.45 -26.43 -4.03
CA LYS A 431 11.58 -27.62 -3.20
C LYS A 431 11.03 -27.39 -1.79
N PHE A 432 11.29 -26.22 -1.22
CA PHE A 432 10.75 -25.84 0.09
C PHE A 432 9.21 -25.76 0.05
N LEU A 433 8.62 -25.05 -0.92
CA LEU A 433 7.16 -24.92 -1.05
C LEU A 433 6.46 -26.27 -1.29
N MET A 434 7.09 -27.19 -2.04
CA MET A 434 6.56 -28.53 -2.27
C MET A 434 6.61 -29.44 -1.03
N SER A 435 7.37 -29.05 0.01
CA SER A 435 7.55 -29.84 1.25
C SER A 435 6.63 -29.42 2.40
N VAL A 436 5.85 -28.35 2.28
CA VAL A 436 5.06 -27.74 3.37
C VAL A 436 3.54 -27.88 3.22
#